data_3199238a711a4e59fb5f032757fe353c
#
_entry.id   3199238a711a4e59fb5f032757fe353c
#
_cell.length_a   1.000
_cell.length_b   1.000
_cell.length_c   1.000
_cell.angle_alpha   90.00
_cell.angle_beta   90.00
_cell.angle_gamma   90.00
#
_symmetry.space_group_name_H-M   'P 1'
#
loop_
_entity.id
_entity.type
_entity.pdbx_description
1 polymer ?
#
loop_
_entity_poly.entity_id
_entity_poly.type
_entity_poly.pdbx_seq_one_letter_code
_entity_poly.pdbx_strand_id
1 'polypeptide(L)'
;EDALNELGKALHKQKLPSEIVEQVYSGKLRQEVITLETVLKDYVSYKSDTPKAEKEITQRVERLRKDMQHIYGKQKLRYVSLNDISRQDANDLRDHLLSRVSANSAVRMLGVVRTAINHAIVEHSLNIPNVFTNLRIKGAGASKLDRLPLSDTQVVHLEAAYSNDITAWALFVCLRDTGCRVSEIAGLRVKDCDTDKECLIISPTPWRTLKTNNSHRSVPLSPEAIKALEEVSQGKDPEAPLFPQYAKERGGDNCSAMLMKRLRTIITDKKLTMHSLRHRMKDKLRNTGCPEAISMAILGHGSNTVAANYGSGYALDVMREHMEKVWA
;
A
#
# COMPACT_ATOMS: atom_id res chain seq x y z
N GLU A 1 -17.71 -50.90 15.93
CA GLU A 1 -16.65 -51.28 14.96
C GLU A 1 -17.14 -51.28 13.54
N ASP A 2 -18.32 -51.88 13.22
CA ASP A 2 -18.85 -51.94 11.88
C ASP A 2 -19.18 -50.57 11.28
N ALA A 3 -19.73 -49.64 12.05
CA ALA A 3 -20.05 -48.28 11.56
C ALA A 3 -18.80 -47.45 11.20
N LEU A 4 -17.71 -47.63 11.95
CA LEU A 4 -16.40 -47.00 11.69
C LEU A 4 -15.74 -47.59 10.41
N ASN A 5 -15.87 -48.88 10.22
CA ASN A 5 -15.39 -49.58 9.00
C ASN A 5 -16.15 -49.13 7.75
N GLU A 6 -17.48 -48.99 7.83
CA GLU A 6 -18.28 -48.50 6.72
C GLU A 6 -17.98 -47.04 6.40
N LEU A 7 -17.81 -46.20 7.45
CA LEU A 7 -17.40 -44.81 7.29
C LEU A 7 -16.02 -44.72 6.63
N GLY A 8 -15.05 -45.53 7.07
CA GLY A 8 -13.72 -45.60 6.48
C GLY A 8 -13.73 -45.99 5.03
N LYS A 9 -14.54 -47.02 4.62
CA LYS A 9 -14.72 -47.37 3.23
C LYS A 9 -15.34 -46.26 2.39
N ALA A 10 -16.31 -45.53 2.94
CA ALA A 10 -16.93 -44.37 2.27
C ALA A 10 -15.94 -43.22 2.07
N LEU A 11 -15.07 -42.97 3.04
CA LEU A 11 -14.05 -41.93 3.00
C LEU A 11 -12.93 -42.26 1.99
N HIS A 12 -12.52 -43.54 1.91
CA HIS A 12 -11.60 -44.02 0.88
C HIS A 12 -12.16 -43.86 -0.56
N LYS A 13 -13.47 -44.08 -0.71
CA LYS A 13 -14.14 -43.87 -2.01
C LYS A 13 -14.13 -42.40 -2.46
N GLN A 14 -14.11 -41.47 -1.52
CA GLN A 14 -14.06 -40.05 -1.80
C GLN A 14 -12.62 -39.49 -2.00
N LYS A 15 -11.58 -40.36 -2.04
CA LYS A 15 -10.17 -39.96 -2.19
C LYS A 15 -9.71 -38.90 -1.18
N LEU A 16 -10.15 -39.02 0.07
CA LEU A 16 -9.66 -38.16 1.14
C LEU A 16 -8.20 -38.48 1.47
N PRO A 17 -7.42 -37.50 1.97
CA PRO A 17 -6.06 -37.75 2.41
C PRO A 17 -5.97 -38.91 3.39
N SER A 18 -4.94 -39.74 3.24
CA SER A 18 -4.72 -40.93 4.07
C SER A 18 -4.74 -40.68 5.59
N GLU A 19 -4.24 -39.49 6.01
CA GLU A 19 -4.27 -39.05 7.42
C GLU A 19 -5.68 -38.89 7.98
N ILE A 20 -6.63 -38.36 7.21
CA ILE A 20 -8.03 -38.23 7.64
C ILE A 20 -8.64 -39.62 7.79
N VAL A 21 -8.34 -40.49 6.85
CA VAL A 21 -8.83 -41.88 6.88
C VAL A 21 -8.26 -42.61 8.10
N GLU A 22 -6.98 -42.45 8.39
CA GLU A 22 -6.29 -43.08 9.52
C GLU A 22 -6.78 -42.52 10.90
N GLN A 23 -7.08 -41.23 10.98
CA GLN A 23 -7.67 -40.60 12.15
C GLN A 23 -9.09 -41.10 12.44
N VAL A 24 -9.90 -41.32 11.41
CA VAL A 24 -11.22 -41.93 11.53
C VAL A 24 -11.12 -43.37 12.08
N TYR A 25 -10.19 -44.18 11.55
CA TYR A 25 -9.97 -45.55 12.02
C TYR A 25 -9.40 -45.64 13.40
N SER A 26 -8.54 -44.71 13.81
CA SER A 26 -7.91 -44.71 15.13
C SER A 26 -8.76 -44.08 16.25
N GLY A 27 -9.95 -43.57 15.93
CA GLY A 27 -10.82 -42.86 16.88
C GLY A 27 -10.24 -41.54 17.41
N LYS A 28 -9.15 -41.06 16.81
CA LYS A 28 -8.46 -39.80 17.16
C LYS A 28 -9.04 -38.54 16.47
N LEU A 29 -10.30 -38.56 16.11
CA LEU A 29 -11.04 -37.46 15.46
C LEU A 29 -11.15 -36.18 16.34
N ARG A 30 -10.11 -35.77 17.04
CA ARG A 30 -10.15 -34.55 17.87
C ARG A 30 -9.17 -33.44 17.47
N GLN A 31 -8.40 -33.60 16.44
CA GLN A 31 -7.70 -32.45 15.86
C GLN A 31 -8.34 -32.09 14.52
N GLU A 32 -9.02 -30.95 14.48
CA GLU A 32 -9.44 -30.35 13.21
C GLU A 32 -8.20 -30.22 12.32
N VAL A 33 -8.23 -30.84 11.14
CA VAL A 33 -7.18 -30.67 10.14
C VAL A 33 -7.22 -29.22 9.66
N ILE A 34 -6.25 -28.44 10.06
CA ILE A 34 -6.14 -27.06 9.64
C ILE A 34 -5.70 -27.03 8.16
N THR A 35 -6.62 -26.65 7.30
CA THR A 35 -6.38 -26.59 5.86
C THR A 35 -5.91 -25.21 5.43
N LEU A 36 -5.25 -25.15 4.27
CA LEU A 36 -4.83 -23.87 3.67
C LEU A 36 -6.02 -22.91 3.42
N GLU A 37 -7.19 -23.47 3.09
CA GLU A 37 -8.43 -22.69 2.95
C GLU A 37 -8.85 -22.05 4.27
N THR A 38 -8.81 -22.80 5.39
CA THR A 38 -9.10 -22.29 6.74
C THR A 38 -8.13 -21.16 7.09
N VAL A 39 -6.84 -21.39 6.91
CA VAL A 39 -5.78 -20.40 7.17
C VAL A 39 -5.98 -19.08 6.40
N LEU A 40 -6.39 -19.16 5.14
CA LEU A 40 -6.63 -17.96 4.33
C LEU A 40 -7.88 -17.19 4.80
N LYS A 41 -8.92 -17.90 5.27
CA LYS A 41 -10.12 -17.27 5.85
C LYS A 41 -9.80 -16.60 7.18
N ASP A 42 -9.13 -17.29 8.08
CA ASP A 42 -8.73 -16.78 9.40
C ASP A 42 -7.82 -15.56 9.25
N TYR A 43 -6.94 -15.56 8.26
CA TYR A 43 -6.11 -14.41 7.95
C TYR A 43 -6.93 -13.17 7.54
N VAL A 44 -8.01 -13.34 6.79
CA VAL A 44 -8.91 -12.21 6.45
C VAL A 44 -9.50 -11.62 7.72
N SER A 45 -10.08 -12.44 8.59
CA SER A 45 -10.67 -12.00 9.86
C SER A 45 -9.63 -11.35 10.77
N TYR A 46 -8.44 -11.94 10.88
CA TYR A 46 -7.34 -11.42 11.70
C TYR A 46 -6.84 -10.04 11.26
N LYS A 47 -6.87 -9.74 9.95
CA LYS A 47 -6.34 -8.49 9.39
C LYS A 47 -7.38 -7.42 9.15
N SER A 48 -8.66 -7.71 9.28
CA SER A 48 -9.74 -6.79 8.96
C SER A 48 -10.37 -6.17 10.20
N ASP A 49 -10.08 -4.89 10.44
CA ASP A 49 -10.69 -4.11 11.52
C ASP A 49 -11.90 -3.29 11.02
N THR A 50 -12.14 -3.26 9.71
CA THR A 50 -13.21 -2.50 9.09
C THR A 50 -13.74 -3.22 7.84
N PRO A 51 -15.03 -3.01 7.45
CA PRO A 51 -15.59 -3.62 6.23
C PRO A 51 -14.80 -3.29 4.96
N LYS A 52 -14.20 -2.11 4.89
CA LYS A 52 -13.34 -1.71 3.76
C LYS A 52 -12.03 -2.51 3.74
N ALA A 53 -11.38 -2.66 4.88
CA ALA A 53 -10.17 -3.46 5.02
C ALA A 53 -10.44 -4.93 4.68
N GLU A 54 -11.56 -5.47 5.15
CA GLU A 54 -12.00 -6.83 4.84
C GLU A 54 -12.14 -7.05 3.33
N LYS A 55 -12.83 -6.16 2.62
CA LYS A 55 -12.98 -6.23 1.17
C LYS A 55 -11.62 -6.21 0.43
N GLU A 56 -10.71 -5.31 0.84
CA GLU A 56 -9.39 -5.20 0.23
C GLU A 56 -8.51 -6.44 0.49
N ILE A 57 -8.55 -6.98 1.72
CA ILE A 57 -7.80 -8.17 2.11
C ILE A 57 -8.37 -9.40 1.42
N THR A 58 -9.69 -9.56 1.40
CA THR A 58 -10.37 -10.65 0.67
C THR A 58 -9.98 -10.66 -0.80
N GLN A 59 -10.02 -9.51 -1.50
CA GLN A 59 -9.60 -9.44 -2.90
C GLN A 59 -8.13 -9.83 -3.11
N ARG A 60 -7.26 -9.52 -2.15
CA ARG A 60 -5.85 -9.90 -2.19
C ARG A 60 -5.67 -11.39 -1.99
N VAL A 61 -6.35 -11.95 -1.00
CA VAL A 61 -6.36 -13.39 -0.71
C VAL A 61 -6.94 -14.19 -1.88
N GLU A 62 -8.02 -13.73 -2.50
CA GLU A 62 -8.62 -14.41 -3.66
C GLU A 62 -7.68 -14.45 -4.88
N ARG A 63 -6.90 -13.39 -5.11
CA ARG A 63 -5.87 -13.44 -6.17
C ARG A 63 -4.81 -14.48 -5.86
N LEU A 64 -4.33 -14.49 -4.62
CA LEU A 64 -3.33 -15.45 -4.16
C LEU A 64 -3.88 -16.89 -4.21
N ARG A 65 -5.15 -17.08 -3.83
CA ARG A 65 -5.83 -18.38 -3.94
C ARG A 65 -5.84 -18.92 -5.37
N LYS A 66 -6.07 -18.06 -6.36
CA LYS A 66 -5.98 -18.45 -7.78
C LYS A 66 -4.57 -18.91 -8.16
N ASP A 67 -3.53 -18.25 -7.64
CA ASP A 67 -2.14 -18.66 -7.86
C ASP A 67 -1.83 -20.02 -7.21
N MET A 68 -2.33 -20.23 -5.99
CA MET A 68 -2.19 -21.51 -5.28
C MET A 68 -2.97 -22.64 -5.99
N GLN A 69 -4.12 -22.34 -6.58
CA GLN A 69 -4.88 -23.31 -7.37
C GLN A 69 -4.10 -23.82 -8.60
N HIS A 70 -3.15 -23.01 -9.09
CA HIS A 70 -2.26 -23.46 -10.16
C HIS A 70 -1.30 -24.57 -9.68
N ILE A 71 -0.87 -24.52 -8.42
CA ILE A 71 0.04 -25.51 -7.81
C ILE A 71 -0.73 -26.76 -7.36
N TYR A 72 -1.81 -26.59 -6.61
CA TYR A 72 -2.53 -27.68 -5.95
C TYR A 72 -3.77 -28.19 -6.73
N GLY A 73 -4.24 -27.43 -7.76
CA GLY A 73 -5.49 -27.69 -8.45
C GLY A 73 -6.72 -27.16 -7.70
N LYS A 74 -7.77 -26.80 -8.46
CA LYS A 74 -8.97 -26.13 -7.91
C LYS A 74 -9.69 -26.93 -6.84
N GLN A 75 -9.78 -28.26 -6.99
CA GLN A 75 -10.54 -29.10 -6.06
C GLN A 75 -9.73 -29.48 -4.81
N LYS A 76 -8.41 -29.50 -4.91
CA LYS A 76 -7.53 -29.94 -3.82
C LYS A 76 -7.24 -28.85 -2.79
N LEU A 77 -7.24 -27.58 -3.18
CA LEU A 77 -6.86 -26.48 -2.28
C LEU A 77 -7.62 -26.46 -0.95
N ARG A 78 -8.90 -26.89 -0.95
CA ARG A 78 -9.73 -27.00 0.26
C ARG A 78 -9.24 -28.03 1.26
N TYR A 79 -8.51 -29.03 0.77
CA TYR A 79 -8.11 -30.21 1.54
C TYR A 79 -6.61 -30.25 1.81
N VAL A 80 -5.84 -29.27 1.32
CA VAL A 80 -4.41 -29.21 1.61
C VAL A 80 -4.23 -28.90 3.06
N SER A 81 -3.76 -29.89 3.84
CA SER A 81 -3.36 -29.72 5.22
C SER A 81 -2.10 -28.85 5.29
N LEU A 82 -1.97 -28.03 6.33
CA LEU A 82 -0.71 -27.29 6.56
C LEU A 82 0.49 -28.22 6.75
N ASN A 83 0.26 -29.43 7.26
CA ASN A 83 1.30 -30.45 7.44
C ASN A 83 1.84 -31.00 6.12
N ASP A 84 1.02 -30.95 5.06
CA ASP A 84 1.36 -31.52 3.75
C ASP A 84 2.07 -30.49 2.82
N ILE A 85 2.15 -29.22 3.25
CA ILE A 85 2.80 -28.19 2.45
C ILE A 85 4.31 -28.30 2.58
N SER A 86 4.96 -28.62 1.47
CA SER A 86 6.40 -28.78 1.40
C SER A 86 7.13 -27.49 1.04
N ARG A 87 8.44 -27.47 1.25
CA ARG A 87 9.31 -26.38 0.77
C ARG A 87 9.30 -26.29 -0.75
N GLN A 88 9.10 -27.42 -1.45
CA GLN A 88 8.98 -27.43 -2.90
C GLN A 88 7.75 -26.68 -3.37
N ASP A 89 6.59 -26.88 -2.73
CA ASP A 89 5.37 -26.11 -3.04
C ASP A 89 5.58 -24.60 -2.87
N ALA A 90 6.30 -24.20 -1.84
CA ALA A 90 6.64 -22.78 -1.62
C ALA A 90 7.56 -22.23 -2.73
N ASN A 91 8.50 -23.04 -3.23
CA ASN A 91 9.34 -22.67 -4.36
C ASN A 91 8.53 -22.60 -5.66
N ASP A 92 7.65 -23.56 -5.92
CA ASP A 92 6.80 -23.61 -7.12
C ASP A 92 5.86 -22.39 -7.16
N LEU A 93 5.26 -22.02 -6.02
CA LEU A 93 4.44 -20.81 -5.93
C LEU A 93 5.28 -19.54 -6.18
N ARG A 94 6.50 -19.46 -5.64
CA ARG A 94 7.43 -18.37 -5.91
C ARG A 94 7.71 -18.24 -7.41
N ASP A 95 8.05 -19.33 -8.05
CA ASP A 95 8.45 -19.36 -9.46
C ASP A 95 7.26 -19.06 -10.39
N HIS A 96 6.08 -19.59 -10.06
CA HIS A 96 4.83 -19.20 -10.71
C HIS A 96 4.56 -17.69 -10.59
N LEU A 97 4.69 -17.11 -9.41
CA LEU A 97 4.51 -15.67 -9.23
C LEU A 97 5.54 -14.86 -10.03
N LEU A 98 6.82 -15.28 -10.03
CA LEU A 98 7.89 -14.59 -10.76
C LEU A 98 7.71 -14.63 -12.28
N SER A 99 7.01 -15.62 -12.82
CA SER A 99 6.70 -15.69 -14.25
C SER A 99 5.71 -14.62 -14.74
N ARG A 100 4.94 -14.00 -13.83
CA ARG A 100 3.87 -13.05 -14.20
C ARG A 100 3.88 -11.70 -13.47
N VAL A 101 4.61 -11.56 -12.35
CA VAL A 101 4.70 -10.31 -11.61
C VAL A 101 6.15 -9.95 -11.28
N SER A 102 6.40 -8.67 -10.96
CA SER A 102 7.73 -8.24 -10.53
C SER A 102 8.18 -8.92 -9.23
N ALA A 103 9.49 -9.07 -9.04
CA ALA A 103 10.07 -9.67 -7.85
C ALA A 103 9.55 -9.03 -6.54
N ASN A 104 9.41 -7.71 -6.49
CA ASN A 104 8.84 -7.01 -5.33
C ASN A 104 7.36 -7.29 -5.11
N SER A 105 6.59 -7.53 -6.17
CA SER A 105 5.20 -7.95 -6.06
C SER A 105 5.10 -9.38 -5.54
N ALA A 106 5.95 -10.29 -6.04
CA ALA A 106 6.05 -11.67 -5.56
C ALA A 106 6.42 -11.71 -4.06
N VAL A 107 7.41 -10.90 -3.60
CA VAL A 107 7.74 -10.75 -2.16
C VAL A 107 6.52 -10.40 -1.33
N ARG A 108 5.71 -9.42 -1.80
CA ARG A 108 4.51 -8.99 -1.07
C ARG A 108 3.44 -10.08 -1.02
N MET A 109 3.23 -10.79 -2.13
CA MET A 109 2.24 -11.87 -2.21
C MET A 109 2.65 -13.06 -1.33
N LEU A 110 3.89 -13.51 -1.40
CA LEU A 110 4.44 -14.56 -0.54
C LEU A 110 4.46 -14.14 0.93
N GLY A 111 4.65 -12.84 1.21
CA GLY A 111 4.53 -12.27 2.55
C GLY A 111 3.14 -12.45 3.16
N VAL A 112 2.07 -12.38 2.35
CA VAL A 112 0.69 -12.68 2.80
C VAL A 112 0.58 -14.14 3.23
N VAL A 113 1.04 -15.08 2.40
CA VAL A 113 1.02 -16.52 2.73
C VAL A 113 1.78 -16.79 4.00
N ARG A 114 3.02 -16.29 4.09
CA ARG A 114 3.87 -16.46 5.27
C ARG A 114 3.18 -15.94 6.54
N THR A 115 2.55 -14.76 6.47
CA THR A 115 1.87 -14.17 7.64
C THR A 115 0.64 -14.98 8.01
N ALA A 116 -0.15 -15.43 7.04
CA ALA A 116 -1.33 -16.25 7.28
C ALA A 116 -0.98 -17.58 7.97
N ILE A 117 0.06 -18.27 7.47
CA ILE A 117 0.52 -19.53 8.07
C ILE A 117 1.12 -19.30 9.47
N ASN A 118 1.93 -18.25 9.69
CA ASN A 118 2.44 -17.93 11.02
C ASN A 118 1.30 -17.67 12.02
N HIS A 119 0.25 -16.95 11.59
CA HIS A 119 -0.92 -16.74 12.41
C HIS A 119 -1.59 -18.07 12.80
N ALA A 120 -1.84 -18.94 11.82
CA ALA A 120 -2.44 -20.24 12.09
C ALA A 120 -1.58 -21.14 12.98
N ILE A 121 -0.25 -21.13 12.82
CA ILE A 121 0.67 -21.87 13.69
C ILE A 121 0.51 -21.44 15.15
N VAL A 122 0.39 -20.14 15.41
CA VAL A 122 0.22 -19.61 16.77
C VAL A 122 -1.17 -19.92 17.30
N GLU A 123 -2.23 -19.57 16.57
CA GLU A 123 -3.62 -19.71 17.01
C GLU A 123 -4.02 -21.16 17.28
N HIS A 124 -3.53 -22.08 16.46
CA HIS A 124 -3.84 -23.51 16.59
C HIS A 124 -2.74 -24.32 17.32
N SER A 125 -1.72 -23.64 17.88
CA SER A 125 -0.60 -24.26 18.58
C SER A 125 0.07 -25.40 17.80
N LEU A 126 0.26 -25.17 16.47
CA LEU A 126 0.82 -26.19 15.59
C LEU A 126 2.35 -26.30 15.76
N ASN A 127 2.86 -27.51 15.80
CA ASN A 127 4.31 -27.76 15.87
C ASN A 127 4.87 -28.08 14.47
N ILE A 128 4.75 -27.12 13.54
CA ILE A 128 5.25 -27.24 12.16
C ILE A 128 6.08 -26.01 11.77
N PRO A 129 7.10 -26.15 10.92
CA PRO A 129 7.82 -25.00 10.39
C PRO A 129 6.99 -24.31 9.29
N ASN A 130 7.08 -22.97 9.23
CA ASN A 130 6.52 -22.26 8.10
C ASN A 130 7.47 -22.35 6.90
N VAL A 131 7.13 -23.16 5.92
CA VAL A 131 7.93 -23.41 4.72
C VAL A 131 8.07 -22.20 3.80
N PHE A 132 7.26 -21.15 3.97
CA PHE A 132 7.38 -19.88 3.24
C PHE A 132 8.36 -18.88 3.89
N THR A 133 8.98 -19.24 5.00
CA THR A 133 10.00 -18.41 5.63
C THR A 133 11.29 -18.44 4.82
N ASN A 134 11.99 -17.29 4.74
CA ASN A 134 13.29 -17.18 4.09
C ASN A 134 13.34 -17.65 2.62
N LEU A 135 12.25 -17.47 1.87
CA LEU A 135 12.27 -17.69 0.42
C LEU A 135 13.16 -16.64 -0.26
N ARG A 136 14.18 -17.08 -0.96
CA ARG A 136 15.02 -16.20 -1.77
C ARG A 136 14.30 -15.84 -3.06
N ILE A 137 14.20 -14.54 -3.34
CA ILE A 137 13.57 -14.00 -4.55
C ILE A 137 14.61 -13.15 -5.27
N LYS A 138 15.09 -13.67 -6.42
CA LYS A 138 16.07 -12.96 -7.24
C LYS A 138 15.48 -11.63 -7.73
N GLY A 139 16.22 -10.54 -7.61
CA GLY A 139 15.77 -9.21 -8.02
C GLY A 139 14.87 -8.48 -7.01
N ALA A 140 14.60 -9.08 -5.83
CA ALA A 140 13.89 -8.37 -4.76
C ALA A 140 14.69 -7.15 -4.29
N GLY A 141 14.02 -6.00 -4.17
CA GLY A 141 14.65 -4.75 -3.76
C GLY A 141 15.32 -3.94 -4.88
N ALA A 142 15.57 -4.54 -6.05
CA ALA A 142 16.22 -3.85 -7.18
C ALA A 142 15.42 -2.61 -7.67
N SER A 143 14.10 -2.58 -7.52
CA SER A 143 13.26 -1.44 -7.92
C SER A 143 13.49 -0.16 -7.10
N LYS A 144 14.35 -0.17 -6.09
CA LYS A 144 14.78 1.07 -5.42
C LYS A 144 15.49 2.00 -6.41
N LEU A 145 16.19 1.44 -7.38
CA LEU A 145 16.89 2.16 -8.44
C LEU A 145 15.95 2.69 -9.54
N ASP A 146 14.70 2.23 -9.58
CA ASP A 146 13.69 2.67 -10.55
C ASP A 146 12.89 3.91 -10.09
N ARG A 147 13.15 4.42 -8.90
CA ARG A 147 12.49 5.61 -8.35
C ARG A 147 13.28 6.85 -8.70
N LEU A 148 13.09 7.34 -9.91
CA LEU A 148 13.79 8.51 -10.42
C LEU A 148 13.04 9.80 -10.06
N PRO A 149 13.74 10.87 -9.64
CA PRO A 149 13.19 12.21 -9.58
C PRO A 149 12.97 12.77 -10.99
N LEU A 150 12.04 13.71 -11.13
CA LEU A 150 11.93 14.53 -12.34
C LEU A 150 13.06 15.56 -12.37
N SER A 151 13.66 15.80 -13.55
CA SER A 151 14.63 16.88 -13.74
C SER A 151 13.93 18.25 -13.79
N ASP A 152 14.68 19.34 -13.62
CA ASP A 152 14.14 20.70 -13.71
C ASP A 152 13.57 20.97 -15.10
N THR A 153 14.24 20.57 -16.16
CA THR A 153 13.75 20.69 -17.54
C THR A 153 12.43 19.95 -17.73
N GLN A 154 12.29 18.74 -17.17
CA GLN A 154 11.04 17.98 -17.26
C GLN A 154 9.90 18.66 -16.51
N VAL A 155 10.19 19.28 -15.36
CA VAL A 155 9.21 20.04 -14.58
C VAL A 155 8.71 21.24 -15.37
N VAL A 156 9.59 22.04 -15.97
CA VAL A 156 9.23 23.18 -16.82
C VAL A 156 8.35 22.77 -17.99
N HIS A 157 8.65 21.66 -18.66
CA HIS A 157 7.80 21.15 -19.74
C HIS A 157 6.41 20.70 -19.22
N LEU A 158 6.33 20.15 -18.02
CA LEU A 158 5.06 19.76 -17.41
C LEU A 158 4.22 20.97 -17.02
N GLU A 159 4.80 22.08 -16.58
CA GLU A 159 4.09 23.32 -16.25
C GLU A 159 3.19 23.75 -17.40
N ALA A 160 3.69 23.78 -18.62
CA ALA A 160 2.90 24.10 -19.81
C ALA A 160 1.72 23.12 -20.04
N ALA A 161 1.86 21.86 -19.66
CA ALA A 161 0.79 20.87 -19.83
C ALA A 161 -0.32 20.98 -18.76
N TYR A 162 -0.05 21.64 -17.63
CA TYR A 162 -1.01 21.78 -16.54
C TYR A 162 -1.59 23.20 -16.44
N SER A 163 -0.91 24.23 -16.91
CA SER A 163 -1.29 25.65 -16.75
C SER A 163 -2.62 26.05 -17.42
N ASN A 164 -3.09 25.28 -18.41
CA ASN A 164 -4.34 25.56 -19.11
C ASN A 164 -5.61 25.10 -18.37
N ASP A 165 -5.48 24.52 -17.20
CA ASP A 165 -6.59 24.01 -16.39
C ASP A 165 -6.30 24.33 -14.91
N ILE A 166 -7.06 25.26 -14.36
CA ILE A 166 -6.89 25.78 -12.99
C ILE A 166 -6.80 24.65 -11.94
N THR A 167 -7.64 23.62 -12.05
CA THR A 167 -7.64 22.48 -11.14
C THR A 167 -6.36 21.65 -11.30
N ALA A 168 -5.98 21.33 -12.52
CA ALA A 168 -4.78 20.54 -12.78
C ALA A 168 -3.52 21.32 -12.42
N TRP A 169 -3.51 22.62 -12.62
CA TRP A 169 -2.43 23.52 -12.22
C TRP A 169 -2.24 23.54 -10.70
N ALA A 170 -3.31 23.80 -9.94
CA ALA A 170 -3.25 23.82 -8.49
C ALA A 170 -2.76 22.48 -7.91
N LEU A 171 -3.27 21.35 -8.44
CA LEU A 171 -2.81 20.01 -8.05
C LEU A 171 -1.32 19.83 -8.36
N PHE A 172 -0.87 20.23 -9.56
CA PHE A 172 0.52 20.05 -9.98
C PHE A 172 1.48 20.90 -9.14
N VAL A 173 1.19 22.20 -8.98
CA VAL A 173 2.04 23.13 -8.20
C VAL A 173 2.15 22.66 -6.76
N CYS A 174 1.03 22.31 -6.12
CA CYS A 174 1.06 21.77 -4.75
C CYS A 174 1.93 20.51 -4.65
N LEU A 175 1.83 19.58 -5.59
CA LEU A 175 2.65 18.37 -5.61
C LEU A 175 4.13 18.67 -5.85
N ARG A 176 4.42 19.62 -6.75
CA ARG A 176 5.77 20.06 -7.09
C ARG A 176 6.47 20.69 -5.89
N ASP A 177 5.78 21.60 -5.20
CA ASP A 177 6.38 22.49 -4.21
C ASP A 177 6.31 21.96 -2.78
N THR A 178 5.43 20.98 -2.50
CA THR A 178 5.32 20.38 -1.15
C THR A 178 5.86 18.95 -1.10
N GLY A 179 5.92 18.26 -2.23
CA GLY A 179 6.22 16.82 -2.27
C GLY A 179 5.15 15.95 -1.59
N CYS A 180 3.95 16.46 -1.34
CA CYS A 180 2.83 15.71 -0.78
C CYS A 180 2.41 14.54 -1.69
N ARG A 181 1.66 13.58 -1.13
CA ARG A 181 1.08 12.50 -1.95
C ARG A 181 -0.12 13.03 -2.74
N VAL A 182 -0.34 12.49 -3.95
CA VAL A 182 -1.48 12.89 -4.79
C VAL A 182 -2.80 12.81 -4.02
N SER A 183 -3.02 11.73 -3.26
CA SER A 183 -4.24 11.58 -2.47
C SER A 183 -4.36 12.59 -1.32
N GLU A 184 -3.24 13.10 -0.80
CA GLU A 184 -3.24 14.13 0.25
C GLU A 184 -3.76 15.46 -0.33
N ILE A 185 -3.24 15.89 -1.48
CA ILE A 185 -3.67 17.12 -2.14
C ILE A 185 -5.09 16.99 -2.72
N ALA A 186 -5.38 15.90 -3.43
CA ALA A 186 -6.71 15.67 -4.03
C ALA A 186 -7.86 15.62 -3.00
N GLY A 187 -7.56 15.27 -1.76
CA GLY A 187 -8.54 15.14 -0.69
C GLY A 187 -8.66 16.33 0.24
N LEU A 188 -8.07 17.49 -0.07
CA LEU A 188 -8.15 18.71 0.76
C LEU A 188 -9.56 19.30 0.79
N ARG A 189 -9.90 19.92 1.92
CA ARG A 189 -10.99 20.88 2.04
C ARG A 189 -10.44 22.29 1.82
N VAL A 190 -11.33 23.25 1.56
CA VAL A 190 -10.94 24.66 1.45
C VAL A 190 -10.23 25.13 2.71
N LYS A 191 -10.76 24.87 3.90
CA LYS A 191 -10.14 25.24 5.19
C LYS A 191 -8.81 24.55 5.49
N ASP A 192 -8.47 23.47 4.79
CA ASP A 192 -7.17 22.82 4.94
C ASP A 192 -6.03 23.61 4.23
N CYS A 193 -6.38 24.66 3.49
CA CYS A 193 -5.48 25.63 2.87
C CYS A 193 -5.48 26.91 3.70
N ASP A 194 -4.59 27.00 4.68
CA ASP A 194 -4.45 28.19 5.55
C ASP A 194 -3.50 29.18 4.85
N THR A 195 -4.09 30.13 4.09
CA THR A 195 -3.32 31.12 3.33
C THR A 195 -2.69 32.17 4.24
N ASP A 196 -3.29 32.46 5.40
CA ASP A 196 -2.72 33.41 6.38
C ASP A 196 -1.45 32.85 7.01
N LYS A 197 -1.42 31.54 7.28
CA LYS A 197 -0.23 30.84 7.75
C LYS A 197 0.60 30.26 6.61
N GLU A 198 0.18 30.44 5.37
CA GLU A 198 0.85 29.94 4.17
C GLU A 198 1.20 28.44 4.27
N CYS A 199 0.22 27.62 4.65
CA CYS A 199 0.44 26.19 4.81
C CYS A 199 -0.77 25.34 4.42
N LEU A 200 -0.49 24.09 4.09
CA LEU A 200 -1.50 23.01 3.97
C LEU A 200 -1.60 22.26 5.30
N ILE A 201 -2.83 21.98 5.72
CA ILE A 201 -3.12 21.10 6.86
C ILE A 201 -3.55 19.74 6.31
N ILE A 202 -2.66 18.77 6.34
CA ILE A 202 -2.97 17.40 5.91
C ILE A 202 -3.65 16.67 7.06
N SER A 203 -4.97 16.51 6.98
CA SER A 203 -5.80 15.89 8.01
C SER A 203 -6.77 14.87 7.38
N PRO A 204 -7.36 13.91 8.12
CA PRO A 204 -8.42 13.06 7.60
C PRO A 204 -9.62 13.89 7.12
N THR A 205 -10.29 13.42 6.06
CA THR A 205 -11.54 14.02 5.57
C THR A 205 -12.60 12.92 5.39
N PRO A 206 -13.89 13.24 5.24
CA PRO A 206 -14.92 12.22 5.05
C PRO A 206 -14.68 11.28 3.86
N TRP A 207 -13.95 11.73 2.86
CA TRP A 207 -13.65 10.96 1.62
C TRP A 207 -12.21 10.46 1.54
N ARG A 208 -11.35 10.78 2.52
CA ARG A 208 -9.94 10.39 2.50
C ARG A 208 -9.43 10.09 3.91
N THR A 209 -8.98 8.86 4.11
CA THR A 209 -8.19 8.46 5.29
C THR A 209 -6.71 8.73 5.08
N LEU A 210 -5.95 8.91 6.13
CA LEU A 210 -4.49 9.01 6.06
C LEU A 210 -3.86 7.62 6.10
N LYS A 211 -2.76 7.45 5.37
CA LYS A 211 -2.05 6.17 5.29
C LYS A 211 -1.42 5.76 6.63
N THR A 212 -0.95 6.74 7.40
CA THR A 212 -0.30 6.55 8.71
C THR A 212 -0.62 7.76 9.59
N ASN A 213 -0.51 7.61 10.91
CA ASN A 213 -0.70 8.71 11.86
C ASN A 213 0.25 9.90 11.58
N ASN A 214 1.49 9.62 11.18
CA ASN A 214 2.48 10.65 10.83
C ASN A 214 2.16 11.41 9.53
N SER A 215 1.10 11.02 8.83
CA SER A 215 0.63 11.78 7.66
C SER A 215 -0.12 13.06 8.06
N HIS A 216 -0.65 13.15 9.30
CA HIS A 216 -1.25 14.38 9.84
C HIS A 216 -0.14 15.40 10.12
N ARG A 217 -0.16 16.51 9.42
CA ARG A 217 0.88 17.55 9.52
C ARG A 217 0.48 18.84 8.82
N SER A 218 1.14 19.94 9.18
CA SER A 218 1.16 21.17 8.38
C SER A 218 2.38 21.16 7.46
N VAL A 219 2.22 21.68 6.23
CA VAL A 219 3.29 21.75 5.22
C VAL A 219 3.32 23.18 4.66
N PRO A 220 4.44 23.91 4.72
CA PRO A 220 4.57 25.24 4.14
C PRO A 220 4.24 25.24 2.63
N LEU A 221 3.69 26.35 2.15
CA LEU A 221 3.33 26.59 0.76
C LEU A 221 4.26 27.62 0.13
N SER A 222 4.59 27.41 -1.15
CA SER A 222 5.21 28.43 -1.99
C SER A 222 4.20 29.54 -2.36
N PRO A 223 4.64 30.77 -2.68
CA PRO A 223 3.75 31.82 -3.15
C PRO A 223 2.92 31.40 -4.37
N GLU A 224 3.49 30.61 -5.26
CA GLU A 224 2.78 30.11 -6.45
C GLU A 224 1.70 29.09 -6.09
N ALA A 225 1.98 28.20 -5.11
CA ALA A 225 0.98 27.26 -4.62
C ALA A 225 -0.17 27.97 -3.90
N ILE A 226 0.12 29.00 -3.10
CA ILE A 226 -0.89 29.84 -2.45
C ILE A 226 -1.82 30.44 -3.49
N LYS A 227 -1.27 31.15 -4.48
CA LYS A 227 -2.06 31.76 -5.56
C LYS A 227 -2.95 30.77 -6.29
N ALA A 228 -2.41 29.59 -6.64
CA ALA A 228 -3.17 28.55 -7.33
C ALA A 228 -4.30 27.98 -6.47
N LEU A 229 -4.09 27.87 -5.14
CA LEU A 229 -5.09 27.39 -4.19
C LEU A 229 -6.18 28.43 -3.93
N GLU A 230 -5.85 29.71 -3.82
CA GLU A 230 -6.81 30.81 -3.70
C GLU A 230 -7.74 30.85 -4.89
N GLU A 231 -7.19 30.74 -6.11
CA GLU A 231 -7.97 30.73 -7.34
C GLU A 231 -8.97 29.55 -7.38
N VAL A 232 -8.55 28.36 -6.99
CA VAL A 232 -9.43 27.17 -6.96
C VAL A 232 -10.45 27.23 -5.81
N SER A 233 -10.13 27.89 -4.69
CA SER A 233 -11.00 27.96 -3.53
C SER A 233 -12.05 29.06 -3.59
N GLN A 234 -11.91 30.00 -4.52
CA GLN A 234 -12.75 31.17 -4.63
C GLN A 234 -14.25 30.84 -4.60
N GLY A 235 -14.99 31.46 -3.69
CA GLY A 235 -16.44 31.29 -3.56
C GLY A 235 -16.91 29.96 -2.99
N LYS A 236 -16.01 29.10 -2.51
CA LYS A 236 -16.36 27.82 -1.89
C LYS A 236 -16.49 27.92 -0.38
N ASP A 237 -17.37 27.08 0.19
CA ASP A 237 -17.51 26.92 1.63
C ASP A 237 -16.21 26.33 2.24
N PRO A 238 -15.77 26.76 3.43
CA PRO A 238 -14.59 26.24 4.10
C PRO A 238 -14.58 24.71 4.31
N GLU A 239 -15.73 24.09 4.57
CA GLU A 239 -15.84 22.64 4.74
C GLU A 239 -15.97 21.87 3.42
N ALA A 240 -16.22 22.57 2.33
CA ALA A 240 -16.34 21.95 1.02
C ALA A 240 -15.02 21.32 0.57
N PRO A 241 -15.08 20.24 -0.23
CA PRO A 241 -13.88 19.71 -0.88
C PRO A 241 -13.29 20.74 -1.83
N LEU A 242 -11.98 20.94 -1.75
CA LEU A 242 -11.27 21.86 -2.65
C LEU A 242 -11.37 21.37 -4.10
N PHE A 243 -11.32 20.06 -4.30
CA PHE A 243 -11.44 19.39 -5.60
C PHE A 243 -12.64 18.42 -5.60
N PRO A 244 -13.88 18.90 -5.80
CA PRO A 244 -15.11 18.11 -5.63
C PRO A 244 -15.14 16.82 -6.45
N GLN A 245 -14.56 16.81 -7.66
CA GLN A 245 -14.52 15.63 -8.52
C GLN A 245 -13.73 14.45 -7.92
N TYR A 246 -12.88 14.72 -6.92
CA TYR A 246 -12.07 13.71 -6.21
C TYR A 246 -12.53 13.45 -4.77
N ALA A 247 -13.58 14.13 -4.29
CA ALA A 247 -14.15 13.94 -2.96
C ALA A 247 -15.03 12.68 -2.89
N LYS A 248 -14.47 11.53 -3.18
CA LYS A 248 -15.15 10.23 -3.23
C LYS A 248 -14.18 9.08 -2.97
N GLU A 249 -14.75 7.89 -2.78
CA GLU A 249 -13.95 6.67 -2.71
C GLU A 249 -13.06 6.55 -3.96
N ARG A 250 -11.77 6.23 -3.76
CA ARG A 250 -10.74 6.19 -4.80
C ARG A 250 -10.50 7.52 -5.55
N GLY A 251 -10.93 8.64 -4.98
CA GLY A 251 -10.72 9.95 -5.59
C GLY A 251 -9.23 10.27 -5.84
N GLY A 252 -8.36 9.88 -4.93
CA GLY A 252 -6.91 10.01 -5.11
C GLY A 252 -6.35 9.19 -6.29
N ASP A 253 -6.90 7.98 -6.54
CA ASP A 253 -6.53 7.16 -7.71
C ASP A 253 -6.98 7.83 -9.00
N ASN A 254 -8.22 8.36 -9.03
CA ASN A 254 -8.77 9.07 -10.19
C ASN A 254 -7.98 10.34 -10.50
N CYS A 255 -7.61 11.11 -9.46
CA CYS A 255 -6.74 12.26 -9.59
C CYS A 255 -5.37 11.87 -10.18
N SER A 256 -4.76 10.83 -9.61
CA SER A 256 -3.48 10.30 -10.10
C SER A 256 -3.57 9.86 -11.55
N ALA A 257 -4.64 9.20 -11.96
CA ALA A 257 -4.85 8.76 -13.34
C ALA A 257 -4.96 9.97 -14.30
N MET A 258 -5.70 11.03 -13.93
CA MET A 258 -5.81 12.25 -14.70
C MET A 258 -4.44 12.94 -14.87
N LEU A 259 -3.74 13.14 -13.75
CA LEU A 259 -2.41 13.75 -13.76
C LEU A 259 -1.42 12.93 -14.59
N MET A 260 -1.43 11.59 -14.44
CA MET A 260 -0.58 10.71 -15.22
C MET A 260 -0.88 10.73 -16.70
N LYS A 261 -2.16 10.88 -17.11
CA LYS A 261 -2.52 11.03 -18.53
C LYS A 261 -1.86 12.26 -19.13
N ARG A 262 -1.89 13.41 -18.45
CA ARG A 262 -1.19 14.62 -18.89
C ARG A 262 0.33 14.46 -18.88
N LEU A 263 0.90 13.90 -17.80
CA LEU A 263 2.34 13.63 -17.73
C LEU A 263 2.82 12.81 -18.94
N ARG A 264 2.04 11.79 -19.34
CA ARG A 264 2.41 10.91 -20.46
C ARG A 264 2.38 11.57 -21.84
N THR A 265 1.77 12.74 -22.00
CA THR A 265 1.87 13.53 -23.26
C THR A 265 3.26 14.17 -23.40
N ILE A 266 3.98 14.36 -22.30
CA ILE A 266 5.30 15.01 -22.26
C ILE A 266 6.41 13.99 -21.98
N ILE A 267 6.19 13.08 -21.04
CA ILE A 267 7.20 12.16 -20.54
C ILE A 267 6.81 10.72 -20.87
N THR A 268 7.56 10.09 -21.75
CA THR A 268 7.34 8.71 -22.20
C THR A 268 7.98 7.66 -21.29
N ASP A 269 9.03 8.02 -20.53
CA ASP A 269 9.67 7.11 -19.60
C ASP A 269 8.70 6.64 -18.51
N LYS A 270 8.37 5.33 -18.54
CA LYS A 270 7.42 4.70 -17.60
C LYS A 270 7.90 4.69 -16.14
N LYS A 271 9.18 4.87 -15.88
CA LYS A 271 9.74 4.95 -14.53
C LYS A 271 9.40 6.28 -13.84
N LEU A 272 9.17 7.33 -14.61
CA LEU A 272 8.79 8.65 -14.11
C LEU A 272 7.26 8.72 -13.93
N THR A 273 6.82 9.21 -12.80
CA THR A 273 5.40 9.31 -12.42
C THR A 273 5.16 10.60 -11.66
N MET A 274 3.90 10.93 -11.32
CA MET A 274 3.62 12.07 -10.43
C MET A 274 4.32 11.92 -9.07
N HIS A 275 4.56 10.70 -8.61
CA HIS A 275 5.32 10.48 -7.38
C HIS A 275 6.82 10.86 -7.51
N SER A 276 7.33 10.99 -8.72
CA SER A 276 8.68 11.47 -9.00
C SER A 276 8.90 12.93 -8.59
N LEU A 277 7.82 13.75 -8.52
CA LEU A 277 7.87 15.10 -7.91
C LEU A 277 8.25 15.02 -6.43
N ARG A 278 7.70 14.05 -5.71
CA ARG A 278 8.04 13.82 -4.30
C ARG A 278 9.48 13.31 -4.11
N HIS A 279 9.98 12.49 -5.02
CA HIS A 279 11.40 12.10 -5.02
C HIS A 279 12.29 13.30 -5.29
N ARG A 280 11.92 14.15 -6.25
CA ARG A 280 12.60 15.40 -6.53
C ARG A 280 12.62 16.32 -5.29
N MET A 281 11.50 16.52 -4.62
CA MET A 281 11.44 17.31 -3.38
C MET A 281 12.37 16.76 -2.31
N LYS A 282 12.41 15.43 -2.10
CA LYS A 282 13.32 14.78 -1.16
C LYS A 282 14.79 15.07 -1.51
N ASP A 283 15.15 15.01 -2.78
CA ASP A 283 16.52 15.29 -3.24
C ASP A 283 16.85 16.76 -3.13
N LYS A 284 15.93 17.67 -3.48
CA LYS A 284 16.15 19.12 -3.30
C LYS A 284 16.37 19.47 -1.82
N LEU A 285 15.52 18.97 -0.91
CA LEU A 285 15.72 19.18 0.54
C LEU A 285 17.08 18.68 1.00
N ARG A 286 17.53 17.52 0.54
CA ARG A 286 18.85 16.98 0.86
C ARG A 286 19.97 17.87 0.34
N ASN A 287 19.86 18.31 -0.91
CA ASN A 287 20.89 19.13 -1.57
C ASN A 287 21.00 20.56 -0.99
N THR A 288 19.91 21.07 -0.39
CA THR A 288 19.91 22.35 0.34
C THR A 288 20.32 22.22 1.81
N GLY A 289 20.79 21.04 2.23
CA GLY A 289 21.26 20.81 3.59
C GLY A 289 20.15 20.65 4.64
N CYS A 290 18.91 20.37 4.24
CA CYS A 290 17.82 20.12 5.18
C CYS A 290 18.10 18.86 6.01
N PRO A 291 18.07 18.96 7.37
CA PRO A 291 18.18 17.78 8.23
C PRO A 291 17.17 16.70 7.89
N GLU A 292 17.60 15.42 7.92
CA GLU A 292 16.76 14.28 7.53
C GLU A 292 15.44 14.24 8.31
N ALA A 293 15.48 14.55 9.61
CA ALA A 293 14.29 14.56 10.47
C ALA A 293 13.26 15.61 10.03
N ILE A 294 13.70 16.82 9.65
CA ILE A 294 12.83 17.89 9.14
C ILE A 294 12.28 17.49 7.76
N SER A 295 13.12 16.97 6.88
CA SER A 295 12.70 16.46 5.57
C SER A 295 11.65 15.33 5.71
N MET A 296 11.80 14.44 6.70
CA MET A 296 10.81 13.40 7.00
C MET A 296 9.49 14.01 7.51
N ALA A 297 9.54 15.04 8.35
CA ALA A 297 8.35 15.73 8.85
C ALA A 297 7.58 16.41 7.70
N ILE A 298 8.26 17.19 6.85
CA ILE A 298 7.67 17.84 5.66
C ILE A 298 6.97 16.80 4.78
N LEU A 299 7.66 15.73 4.47
CA LEU A 299 7.14 14.68 3.58
C LEU A 299 6.13 13.73 4.25
N GLY A 300 5.96 13.76 5.58
CA GLY A 300 5.09 12.81 6.29
C GLY A 300 5.57 11.38 6.16
N HIS A 301 6.88 11.16 6.35
CA HIS A 301 7.47 9.85 6.51
C HIS A 301 7.50 9.48 7.99
N GLY A 302 7.05 8.27 8.32
CA GLY A 302 7.20 7.75 9.68
C GLY A 302 8.67 7.50 10.02
N SER A 303 9.08 7.87 11.22
CA SER A 303 10.34 7.42 11.81
C SER A 303 10.09 6.17 12.64
N ASN A 304 10.98 5.20 12.54
CA ASN A 304 10.93 3.96 13.34
C ASN A 304 11.58 4.13 14.73
N THR A 305 12.02 5.35 15.08
CA THR A 305 12.64 5.61 16.38
C THR A 305 11.60 6.06 17.40
N VAL A 306 11.71 5.54 18.63
CA VAL A 306 10.84 5.93 19.75
C VAL A 306 10.92 7.44 20.00
N ALA A 307 12.10 8.03 19.89
CA ALA A 307 12.33 9.46 20.07
C ALA A 307 11.53 10.36 19.11
N ALA A 308 11.24 9.90 17.89
CA ALA A 308 10.46 10.65 16.92
C ALA A 308 8.95 10.69 17.23
N ASN A 309 8.48 9.90 18.19
CA ASN A 309 7.09 9.89 18.65
C ASN A 309 6.85 10.85 19.81
N TYR A 310 7.90 11.49 20.35
CA TYR A 310 7.79 12.48 21.40
C TYR A 310 7.78 13.91 20.82
N GLY A 311 6.94 14.77 21.39
CA GLY A 311 6.80 16.17 21.00
C GLY A 311 5.71 16.44 19.96
N SER A 312 5.45 17.71 19.70
CA SER A 312 4.42 18.23 18.79
C SER A 312 4.88 18.33 17.32
N GLY A 313 6.06 17.79 16.99
CA GLY A 313 6.67 17.95 15.67
C GLY A 313 7.49 19.23 15.52
N TYR A 314 7.88 19.56 14.29
CA TYR A 314 8.63 20.78 13.98
C TYR A 314 7.68 21.96 13.78
N ALA A 315 8.07 23.14 14.28
CA ALA A 315 7.36 24.37 14.02
C ALA A 315 7.32 24.68 12.50
N LEU A 316 6.25 25.34 12.06
CA LEU A 316 6.03 25.64 10.64
C LEU A 316 7.17 26.49 10.06
N ASP A 317 7.67 27.48 10.84
CA ASP A 317 8.73 28.38 10.42
C ASP A 317 10.06 27.65 10.18
N VAL A 318 10.37 26.66 11.03
CA VAL A 318 11.56 25.80 10.84
C VAL A 318 11.49 25.02 9.53
N MET A 319 10.31 24.48 9.21
CA MET A 319 10.11 23.76 7.94
C MET A 319 10.13 24.73 6.76
N ARG A 320 9.58 25.93 6.90
CA ARG A 320 9.54 26.97 5.89
C ARG A 320 10.95 27.39 5.47
N GLU A 321 11.83 27.67 6.42
CA GLU A 321 13.22 28.05 6.15
C GLU A 321 13.92 27.07 5.20
N HIS A 322 13.67 25.78 5.36
CA HIS A 322 14.25 24.76 4.49
C HIS A 322 13.55 24.65 3.13
N MET A 323 12.23 24.88 3.09
CA MET A 323 11.46 24.81 1.85
C MET A 323 11.71 26.02 0.94
N GLU A 324 11.90 27.21 1.49
CA GLU A 324 12.28 28.41 0.74
C GLU A 324 13.58 28.22 -0.03
N LYS A 325 14.58 27.55 0.57
CA LYS A 325 15.82 27.16 -0.13
C LYS A 325 15.62 26.18 -1.28
N VAL A 326 14.51 25.46 -1.29
CA VAL A 326 14.15 24.53 -2.38
C VAL A 326 13.40 25.24 -3.48
N TRP A 327 12.59 26.26 -3.16
CA TRP A 327 11.81 27.04 -4.13
C TRP A 327 12.63 28.13 -4.85
N ALA A 328 13.69 28.64 -4.18
CA ALA A 328 14.66 29.56 -4.79
C ALA A 328 15.43 28.90 -5.95
#